data_70fe9407491b4c2d2abe1b73bd2aff03
#
_entry.id   70fe9407491b4c2d2abe1b73bd2aff03
#
_cell.length_a   1.000
_cell.length_b   1.000
_cell.length_c   1.000
_cell.angle_alpha   90.00
_cell.angle_beta   90.00
_cell.angle_gamma   90.00
#
_symmetry.space_group_name_H-M   'P 1'
#
loop_
_entity.id
_entity.type
_entity.pdbx_description
1 polymer ?
#
loop_
_entity_poly.entity_id
_entity_poly.type
_entity_poly.pdbx_seq_one_letter_code
_entity_poly.pdbx_strand_id
1 'polypeptide(L)'
;MHAEAVAGIVDRVVTRYRRDPTCMLQILREVQEACDWIPPEAVDRMQATLGVPRTKIEGVAGFYSFLYTQPRGKYRILFSDNITDRMAGNLALMERLCSNLWIEPGKVSEDGLVSVDKTSCTGMCDQGPALLVNNYAVTRLSAERIDEIAELVRNKVPVAEWPADYFKVEDNIRKPDIMLASQMSPGDALRAARERVPSDGLMASNMRSWREGLPSGLGGPAAMLDEIKRANLRGRGGAGFTTGLKWEACRNAPLKPGQQRFVVCNADEGEPGTFKDRVLLTSYADLVFEGMTVAAYAIGARRGFLYLRGEYRHLLEPLNAVLERRRQDKLLGTDIIGIPGGDFDIEIHLGAGAYVCGEESALIESLEGKRGTPRNRPPFPVTNGYLDQPTIVNNVETFAAAALIALKGGEWYAAIGTKLSAGTKILSVSGDCERPGLYEYPFGVSIQQVLDDCGAKDTQAVQVSGPSGVCVSPDEFDRVIGFEDIPTAGAFTIFDNSRDMFEVARNYVHFFQHESCGFCTPCRVGTSLLKNLMDKLHNGCGSPYDFTEIEKLNQLLQSMSHCGLGHTACNPVLDTIAKFRPAYEKHMVQQDFAPAFDLDRALASARQMTGRDDAAAHIIKEEFGEENSL
;
A
#
# COMPACT_ATOMS: atom_id res chain seq x y z
N MET A 1 -32.73 -7.92 -10.63
CA MET A 1 -32.53 -9.24 -11.30
C MET A 1 -33.41 -10.26 -10.56
N HIS A 2 -34.02 -11.25 -11.22
CA HIS A 2 -34.80 -12.29 -10.54
C HIS A 2 -33.87 -13.25 -9.77
N ALA A 3 -34.28 -13.77 -8.62
CA ALA A 3 -33.48 -14.63 -7.75
C ALA A 3 -32.89 -15.86 -8.47
N GLU A 4 -33.65 -16.47 -9.41
CA GLU A 4 -33.16 -17.60 -10.24
C GLU A 4 -31.97 -17.22 -11.15
N ALA A 5 -32.00 -16.00 -11.72
CA ALA A 5 -30.90 -15.50 -12.56
C ALA A 5 -29.63 -15.27 -11.70
N VAL A 6 -29.78 -14.73 -10.51
CA VAL A 6 -28.68 -14.54 -9.54
C VAL A 6 -28.09 -15.91 -9.14
N ALA A 7 -28.95 -16.89 -8.81
CA ALA A 7 -28.49 -18.24 -8.47
C ALA A 7 -27.68 -18.88 -9.61
N GLY A 8 -28.14 -18.73 -10.86
CA GLY A 8 -27.42 -19.23 -12.04
C GLY A 8 -26.05 -18.56 -12.26
N ILE A 9 -25.92 -17.26 -11.95
CA ILE A 9 -24.64 -16.55 -11.97
C ILE A 9 -23.71 -17.13 -10.92
N VAL A 10 -24.16 -17.23 -9.67
CA VAL A 10 -23.37 -17.77 -8.57
C VAL A 10 -22.88 -19.18 -8.87
N ASP A 11 -23.74 -20.06 -9.37
CA ASP A 11 -23.38 -21.44 -9.69
C ASP A 11 -22.27 -21.52 -10.74
N ARG A 12 -22.33 -20.70 -11.79
CA ARG A 12 -21.30 -20.65 -12.83
C ARG A 12 -19.96 -20.16 -12.26
N VAL A 13 -19.99 -19.06 -11.48
CA VAL A 13 -18.78 -18.48 -10.87
C VAL A 13 -18.15 -19.46 -9.89
N VAL A 14 -18.93 -20.02 -8.96
CA VAL A 14 -18.44 -20.98 -7.95
C VAL A 14 -17.88 -22.25 -8.62
N THR A 15 -18.49 -22.72 -9.72
CA THR A 15 -17.99 -23.89 -10.46
C THR A 15 -16.65 -23.59 -11.14
N ARG A 16 -16.46 -22.39 -11.71
CA ARG A 16 -15.17 -21.93 -12.26
C ARG A 16 -14.05 -22.02 -11.24
N TYR A 17 -14.32 -21.62 -10.00
CA TYR A 17 -13.39 -21.72 -8.87
C TYR A 17 -13.40 -23.06 -8.16
N ARG A 18 -13.91 -24.14 -8.81
CA ARG A 18 -13.92 -25.52 -8.29
C ARG A 18 -14.54 -25.66 -6.90
N ARG A 19 -15.45 -24.77 -6.54
CA ARG A 19 -16.07 -24.66 -5.20
C ARG A 19 -15.06 -24.48 -4.07
N ASP A 20 -13.93 -23.85 -4.35
CA ASP A 20 -12.88 -23.59 -3.36
C ASP A 20 -13.23 -22.33 -2.56
N PRO A 21 -13.49 -22.44 -1.24
CA PRO A 21 -13.81 -21.29 -0.40
C PRO A 21 -12.63 -20.32 -0.21
N THR A 22 -11.40 -20.74 -0.49
CA THR A 22 -10.24 -19.82 -0.46
C THR A 22 -10.30 -18.79 -1.60
N CYS A 23 -11.06 -19.06 -2.65
CA CYS A 23 -11.32 -18.12 -3.74
C CYS A 23 -12.49 -17.16 -3.45
N MET A 24 -12.98 -17.06 -2.22
CA MET A 24 -14.17 -16.26 -1.85
C MET A 24 -14.11 -14.82 -2.37
N LEU A 25 -12.96 -14.14 -2.24
CA LEU A 25 -12.80 -12.76 -2.70
C LEU A 25 -12.98 -12.68 -4.23
N GLN A 26 -12.41 -13.60 -4.99
CA GLN A 26 -12.53 -13.64 -6.45
C GLN A 26 -13.97 -13.96 -6.87
N ILE A 27 -14.61 -14.91 -6.18
CA ILE A 27 -16.02 -15.27 -6.40
C ILE A 27 -16.93 -14.04 -6.17
N LEU A 28 -16.77 -13.35 -5.05
CA LEU A 28 -17.55 -12.15 -4.74
C LEU A 28 -17.38 -11.05 -5.79
N ARG A 29 -16.15 -10.83 -6.26
CA ARG A 29 -15.87 -9.86 -7.32
C ARG A 29 -16.56 -10.21 -8.64
N GLU A 30 -16.47 -11.46 -9.11
CA GLU A 30 -17.12 -11.88 -10.34
C GLU A 30 -18.66 -11.88 -10.23
N VAL A 31 -19.21 -12.26 -9.08
CA VAL A 31 -20.64 -12.15 -8.82
C VAL A 31 -21.08 -10.68 -8.87
N GLN A 32 -20.31 -9.78 -8.24
CA GLN A 32 -20.58 -8.34 -8.29
C GLN A 32 -20.49 -7.79 -9.72
N GLU A 33 -19.52 -8.22 -10.52
CA GLU A 33 -19.40 -7.79 -11.92
C GLU A 33 -20.63 -8.18 -12.75
N ALA A 34 -21.23 -9.33 -12.47
CA ALA A 34 -22.41 -9.83 -13.18
C ALA A 34 -23.73 -9.27 -12.65
N CYS A 35 -23.78 -8.82 -11.39
CA CYS A 35 -24.99 -8.34 -10.71
C CYS A 35 -24.98 -6.84 -10.36
N ASP A 36 -23.86 -6.12 -10.67
CA ASP A 36 -23.53 -4.74 -10.27
C ASP A 36 -23.29 -4.53 -8.76
N TRP A 37 -23.76 -5.45 -7.92
CA TRP A 37 -23.57 -5.50 -6.47
C TRP A 37 -23.71 -6.94 -5.97
N ILE A 38 -23.51 -7.19 -4.68
CA ILE A 38 -23.66 -8.51 -4.06
C ILE A 38 -25.03 -8.60 -3.39
N PRO A 39 -26.07 -9.12 -4.08
CA PRO A 39 -27.40 -9.20 -3.51
C PRO A 39 -27.50 -10.30 -2.43
N PRO A 40 -28.42 -10.18 -1.46
CA PRO A 40 -28.62 -11.18 -0.40
C PRO A 40 -28.84 -12.60 -0.94
N GLU A 41 -29.56 -12.74 -2.05
CA GLU A 41 -29.80 -14.02 -2.73
C GLU A 41 -28.52 -14.68 -3.25
N ALA A 42 -27.53 -13.87 -3.67
CA ALA A 42 -26.20 -14.37 -4.04
C ALA A 42 -25.45 -14.92 -2.81
N VAL A 43 -25.54 -14.24 -1.67
CA VAL A 43 -24.92 -14.70 -0.41
C VAL A 43 -25.56 -16.02 0.04
N ASP A 44 -26.89 -16.15 0.00
CA ASP A 44 -27.61 -17.38 0.34
C ASP A 44 -27.19 -18.53 -0.59
N ARG A 45 -27.06 -18.26 -1.91
CA ARG A 45 -26.62 -19.28 -2.87
C ARG A 45 -25.17 -19.68 -2.68
N MET A 46 -24.26 -18.72 -2.39
CA MET A 46 -22.86 -19.02 -2.06
C MET A 46 -22.75 -19.85 -0.77
N GLN A 47 -23.52 -19.54 0.26
CA GLN A 47 -23.59 -20.38 1.47
C GLN A 47 -23.94 -21.83 1.13
N ALA A 48 -24.98 -22.04 0.34
CA ALA A 48 -25.44 -23.38 -0.03
C ALA A 48 -24.42 -24.14 -0.90
N THR A 49 -23.71 -23.46 -1.78
CA THR A 49 -22.80 -24.09 -2.76
C THR A 49 -21.38 -24.28 -2.25
N LEU A 50 -20.88 -23.37 -1.37
CA LEU A 50 -19.52 -23.43 -0.83
C LEU A 50 -19.47 -24.05 0.58
N GLY A 51 -20.61 -24.21 1.27
CA GLY A 51 -20.66 -24.68 2.65
C GLY A 51 -20.06 -23.67 3.67
N VAL A 52 -19.95 -22.38 3.28
CA VAL A 52 -19.40 -21.32 4.13
C VAL A 52 -20.54 -20.58 4.81
N PRO A 53 -20.50 -20.34 6.14
CA PRO A 53 -21.54 -19.61 6.84
C PRO A 53 -21.78 -18.21 6.24
N ARG A 54 -23.05 -17.80 6.12
CA ARG A 54 -23.47 -16.49 5.62
C ARG A 54 -22.70 -15.33 6.25
N THR A 55 -22.53 -15.35 7.57
CA THR A 55 -21.82 -14.31 8.32
C THR A 55 -20.35 -14.15 7.90
N LYS A 56 -19.69 -15.24 7.45
CA LYS A 56 -18.33 -15.17 6.91
C LYS A 56 -18.34 -14.51 5.53
N ILE A 57 -19.28 -14.86 4.66
CA ILE A 57 -19.41 -14.28 3.32
C ILE A 57 -19.70 -12.79 3.43
N GLU A 58 -20.69 -12.39 4.26
CA GLU A 58 -21.03 -11.00 4.53
C GLU A 58 -19.86 -10.24 5.19
N GLY A 59 -19.11 -10.90 6.09
CA GLY A 59 -17.93 -10.34 6.71
C GLY A 59 -16.82 -10.04 5.71
N VAL A 60 -16.64 -10.84 4.66
CA VAL A 60 -15.70 -10.56 3.57
C VAL A 60 -16.26 -9.46 2.66
N ALA A 61 -17.53 -9.55 2.26
CA ALA A 61 -18.17 -8.57 1.38
C ALA A 61 -18.21 -7.15 2.01
N GLY A 62 -18.38 -7.04 3.32
CA GLY A 62 -18.42 -5.76 4.03
C GLY A 62 -17.04 -5.22 4.45
N PHE A 63 -15.96 -5.96 4.20
CA PHE A 63 -14.61 -5.57 4.57
C PHE A 63 -13.89 -4.76 3.48
N TYR A 64 -14.04 -5.15 2.23
CA TYR A 64 -13.34 -4.56 1.10
C TYR A 64 -14.12 -3.40 0.49
N SER A 65 -13.50 -2.24 0.32
CA SER A 65 -14.16 -1.01 -0.15
C SER A 65 -14.72 -1.10 -1.57
N PHE A 66 -14.22 -2.04 -2.40
CA PHE A 66 -14.70 -2.26 -3.76
C PHE A 66 -15.73 -3.38 -3.87
N LEU A 67 -16.19 -3.95 -2.75
CA LEU A 67 -17.32 -4.85 -2.70
C LEU A 67 -18.56 -4.12 -2.15
N TYR A 68 -19.68 -4.25 -2.84
CA TYR A 68 -20.89 -3.49 -2.56
C TYR A 68 -22.02 -4.44 -2.16
N THR A 69 -22.48 -4.33 -0.93
CA THR A 69 -23.63 -5.07 -0.39
C THR A 69 -24.95 -4.30 -0.54
N GLN A 70 -24.90 -3.13 -1.13
CA GLN A 70 -26.02 -2.29 -1.51
C GLN A 70 -25.93 -1.92 -2.98
N PRO A 71 -27.05 -1.70 -3.68
CA PRO A 71 -27.04 -1.24 -5.05
C PRO A 71 -26.19 0.03 -5.23
N ARG A 72 -25.38 0.05 -6.28
CA ARG A 72 -24.61 1.21 -6.73
C ARG A 72 -25.05 1.60 -8.13
N GLY A 73 -24.62 2.79 -8.57
CA GLY A 73 -24.88 3.22 -9.93
C GLY A 73 -24.21 2.29 -10.97
N LYS A 74 -24.81 2.17 -12.16
CA LYS A 74 -24.21 1.49 -13.29
C LYS A 74 -22.82 2.06 -13.60
N TYR A 75 -22.66 3.39 -13.47
CA TYR A 75 -21.37 4.08 -13.48
C TYR A 75 -20.97 4.35 -12.02
N ARG A 76 -19.96 3.63 -11.54
CA ARG A 76 -19.37 3.85 -10.21
C ARG A 76 -18.13 4.72 -10.39
N ILE A 77 -18.23 5.98 -9.97
CA ILE A 77 -17.16 6.97 -10.11
C ILE A 77 -16.58 7.24 -8.72
N LEU A 78 -15.29 6.96 -8.56
CA LEU A 78 -14.57 7.11 -7.31
C LEU A 78 -13.40 8.07 -7.49
N PHE A 79 -13.49 9.26 -6.91
CA PHE A 79 -12.41 10.25 -6.92
C PHE A 79 -11.31 9.87 -5.93
N SER A 80 -10.06 9.97 -6.35
CA SER A 80 -8.90 9.77 -5.46
C SER A 80 -8.88 10.85 -4.38
N ASP A 81 -8.87 10.47 -3.10
CA ASP A 81 -8.82 11.41 -1.97
C ASP A 81 -7.39 11.59 -1.41
N ASN A 82 -6.38 11.23 -2.21
CA ASN A 82 -4.98 11.43 -1.87
C ASN A 82 -4.62 12.93 -1.89
N ILE A 83 -3.62 13.30 -1.06
CA ILE A 83 -3.21 14.70 -0.91
C ILE A 83 -2.77 15.34 -2.24
N THR A 84 -2.04 14.62 -3.10
CA THR A 84 -1.60 15.15 -4.41
C THR A 84 -2.77 15.43 -5.36
N ASP A 85 -3.81 14.58 -5.33
CA ASP A 85 -5.03 14.82 -6.11
C ASP A 85 -5.84 16.01 -5.55
N ARG A 86 -5.88 16.17 -4.22
CA ARG A 86 -6.49 17.35 -3.57
C ARG A 86 -5.75 18.64 -3.94
N MET A 87 -4.41 18.62 -3.90
CA MET A 87 -3.57 19.75 -4.32
C MET A 87 -3.84 20.17 -5.78
N ALA A 88 -4.17 19.21 -6.62
CA ALA A 88 -4.54 19.42 -8.02
C ALA A 88 -6.03 19.76 -8.24
N GLY A 89 -6.80 20.02 -7.18
CA GLY A 89 -8.19 20.50 -7.27
C GLY A 89 -9.26 19.42 -7.43
N ASN A 90 -8.97 18.19 -7.10
CA ASN A 90 -9.86 17.03 -7.30
C ASN A 90 -11.24 17.18 -6.65
N LEU A 91 -11.33 17.84 -5.48
CA LEU A 91 -12.61 18.03 -4.79
C LEU A 91 -13.56 18.95 -5.60
N ALA A 92 -13.04 20.04 -6.16
CA ALA A 92 -13.84 20.95 -6.99
C ALA A 92 -14.31 20.26 -8.29
N LEU A 93 -13.48 19.38 -8.86
CA LEU A 93 -13.85 18.56 -10.01
C LEU A 93 -14.95 17.55 -9.66
N MET A 94 -14.89 16.95 -8.48
CA MET A 94 -15.95 16.06 -7.98
C MET A 94 -17.28 16.82 -7.79
N GLU A 95 -17.25 17.99 -7.18
CA GLU A 95 -18.42 18.84 -6.99
C GLU A 95 -19.03 19.25 -8.35
N ARG A 96 -18.18 19.61 -9.34
CA ARG A 96 -18.62 19.91 -10.71
C ARG A 96 -19.32 18.71 -11.35
N LEU A 97 -18.75 17.51 -11.25
CA LEU A 97 -19.39 16.30 -11.78
C LEU A 97 -20.73 16.03 -11.09
N CYS A 98 -20.78 16.13 -9.78
CA CYS A 98 -22.00 15.94 -9.00
C CYS A 98 -23.08 16.96 -9.40
N SER A 99 -22.71 18.24 -9.59
CA SER A 99 -23.62 19.29 -10.06
C SER A 99 -24.15 18.99 -11.46
N ASN A 100 -23.27 18.57 -12.39
CA ASN A 100 -23.66 18.22 -13.75
C ASN A 100 -24.60 17.01 -13.81
N LEU A 101 -24.48 16.07 -12.88
CA LEU A 101 -25.29 14.84 -12.81
C LEU A 101 -26.47 14.94 -11.85
N TRP A 102 -26.68 16.08 -11.19
CA TRP A 102 -27.75 16.31 -10.19
C TRP A 102 -27.73 15.27 -9.07
N ILE A 103 -26.55 14.94 -8.55
CA ILE A 103 -26.35 13.95 -7.49
C ILE A 103 -25.51 14.54 -6.36
N GLU A 104 -25.76 14.08 -5.13
CA GLU A 104 -24.90 14.39 -3.99
C GLU A 104 -23.77 13.35 -3.86
N PRO A 105 -22.56 13.75 -3.42
CA PRO A 105 -21.46 12.80 -3.12
C PRO A 105 -21.91 11.70 -2.14
N GLY A 106 -21.51 10.47 -2.39
CA GLY A 106 -21.86 9.30 -1.59
C GLY A 106 -23.26 8.73 -1.87
N LYS A 107 -24.02 9.33 -2.77
CA LYS A 107 -25.38 8.87 -3.15
C LYS A 107 -25.38 8.13 -4.48
N VAL A 108 -26.48 7.46 -4.74
CA VAL A 108 -26.83 6.85 -6.02
C VAL A 108 -27.93 7.68 -6.64
N SER A 109 -27.87 7.95 -7.95
CA SER A 109 -28.93 8.66 -8.65
C SER A 109 -30.26 7.91 -8.58
N GLU A 110 -31.39 8.63 -8.61
CA GLU A 110 -32.74 8.04 -8.45
C GLU A 110 -33.04 6.96 -9.51
N ASP A 111 -32.49 7.10 -10.70
CA ASP A 111 -32.62 6.13 -11.79
C ASP A 111 -31.59 4.96 -11.70
N GLY A 112 -30.75 4.93 -10.69
CA GLY A 112 -29.70 3.93 -10.52
C GLY A 112 -28.57 4.01 -11.54
N LEU A 113 -28.45 5.13 -12.29
CA LEU A 113 -27.49 5.25 -13.35
C LEU A 113 -26.07 5.47 -12.85
N VAL A 114 -25.88 6.36 -11.88
CA VAL A 114 -24.55 6.77 -11.42
C VAL A 114 -24.45 6.87 -9.90
N SER A 115 -23.26 6.56 -9.40
CA SER A 115 -22.85 6.90 -8.03
C SER A 115 -21.49 7.58 -8.06
N VAL A 116 -21.32 8.65 -7.28
CA VAL A 116 -20.06 9.40 -7.15
C VAL A 116 -19.65 9.39 -5.69
N ASP A 117 -18.42 8.95 -5.42
CA ASP A 117 -17.86 8.86 -4.07
C ASP A 117 -16.34 9.08 -4.11
N LYS A 118 -15.70 8.99 -2.97
CA LYS A 118 -14.25 9.04 -2.82
C LYS A 118 -13.67 7.65 -2.60
N THR A 119 -12.39 7.50 -2.95
CA THR A 119 -11.58 6.33 -2.58
C THR A 119 -10.22 6.82 -2.08
N SER A 120 -9.45 5.92 -1.45
CA SER A 120 -8.06 6.17 -1.10
C SER A 120 -7.20 6.45 -2.36
N CYS A 121 -5.90 6.54 -2.22
CA CYS A 121 -4.99 6.79 -3.34
C CYS A 121 -5.16 5.75 -4.45
N THR A 122 -5.39 6.21 -5.68
CA THR A 122 -5.52 5.35 -6.87
C THR A 122 -4.17 4.91 -7.47
N GLY A 123 -3.04 5.39 -6.92
CA GLY A 123 -1.71 5.11 -7.45
C GLY A 123 -1.34 5.91 -8.71
N MET A 124 -2.04 7.03 -8.97
CA MET A 124 -1.83 7.90 -10.14
C MET A 124 -1.26 9.28 -9.76
N CYS A 125 -0.45 9.35 -8.69
CA CYS A 125 0.01 10.60 -8.10
C CYS A 125 0.92 11.44 -9.01
N ASP A 126 1.53 10.82 -10.03
CA ASP A 126 2.37 11.45 -11.05
C ASP A 126 1.57 12.03 -12.23
N GLN A 127 0.28 11.75 -12.28
CA GLN A 127 -0.61 12.12 -13.38
C GLN A 127 -2.04 12.42 -12.91
N GLY A 128 -2.14 12.95 -11.67
CA GLY A 128 -3.39 13.45 -11.10
C GLY A 128 -3.87 14.75 -11.77
N PRO A 129 -5.08 15.22 -11.43
CA PRO A 129 -6.06 14.55 -10.60
C PRO A 129 -6.61 13.29 -11.25
N ALA A 130 -7.02 12.31 -10.45
CA ALA A 130 -7.45 11.01 -10.95
C ALA A 130 -8.76 10.52 -10.29
N LEU A 131 -9.47 9.67 -11.02
CA LEU A 131 -10.64 8.94 -10.54
C LEU A 131 -10.66 7.51 -11.10
N LEU A 132 -11.52 6.68 -10.56
CA LEU A 132 -11.85 5.37 -11.12
C LEU A 132 -13.29 5.40 -11.66
N VAL A 133 -13.49 4.88 -12.87
CA VAL A 133 -14.82 4.56 -13.41
C VAL A 133 -14.93 3.05 -13.55
N ASN A 134 -15.83 2.42 -12.78
CA ASN A 134 -15.98 0.96 -12.76
C ASN A 134 -14.64 0.22 -12.56
N ASN A 135 -13.77 0.78 -11.69
CA ASN A 135 -12.41 0.33 -11.36
C ASN A 135 -11.36 0.52 -12.48
N TYR A 136 -11.64 1.31 -13.51
CA TYR A 136 -10.64 1.73 -14.50
C TYR A 136 -10.20 3.17 -14.22
N ALA A 137 -8.89 3.38 -14.18
CA ALA A 137 -8.32 4.69 -13.87
C ALA A 137 -8.51 5.68 -15.02
N VAL A 138 -8.96 6.89 -14.69
CA VAL A 138 -8.97 8.07 -15.57
C VAL A 138 -8.07 9.12 -14.94
N THR A 139 -7.08 9.59 -15.68
CA THR A 139 -6.04 10.50 -15.19
C THR A 139 -6.14 11.88 -15.82
N ARG A 140 -5.38 12.85 -15.27
CA ARG A 140 -5.29 14.22 -15.79
C ARG A 140 -6.66 14.86 -15.99
N LEU A 141 -7.48 14.79 -14.94
CA LEU A 141 -8.81 15.37 -14.97
C LEU A 141 -8.72 16.91 -15.13
N SER A 142 -9.57 17.43 -16.00
CA SER A 142 -9.82 18.87 -16.15
C SER A 142 -11.31 19.14 -16.05
N ALA A 143 -11.71 20.41 -15.97
CA ALA A 143 -13.12 20.81 -15.97
C ALA A 143 -13.84 20.31 -17.23
N GLU A 144 -13.19 20.42 -18.40
CA GLU A 144 -13.71 19.98 -19.69
C GLU A 144 -13.89 18.46 -19.71
N ARG A 145 -12.88 17.70 -19.26
CA ARG A 145 -12.97 16.22 -19.18
C ARG A 145 -14.07 15.76 -18.24
N ILE A 146 -14.30 16.48 -17.14
CA ILE A 146 -15.42 16.20 -16.22
C ILE A 146 -16.78 16.46 -16.89
N ASP A 147 -16.91 17.51 -17.67
CA ASP A 147 -18.15 17.80 -18.41
C ASP A 147 -18.42 16.71 -19.47
N GLU A 148 -17.39 16.29 -20.21
CA GLU A 148 -17.49 15.19 -21.16
C GLU A 148 -17.88 13.87 -20.50
N ILE A 149 -17.29 13.54 -19.34
CA ILE A 149 -17.67 12.36 -18.53
C ILE A 149 -19.15 12.44 -18.13
N ALA A 150 -19.63 13.62 -17.70
CA ALA A 150 -21.03 13.80 -17.35
C ALA A 150 -21.96 13.56 -18.55
N GLU A 151 -21.56 13.96 -19.75
CA GLU A 151 -22.31 13.71 -20.99
C GLU A 151 -22.32 12.23 -21.37
N LEU A 152 -21.16 11.55 -21.29
CA LEU A 152 -21.06 10.11 -21.53
C LEU A 152 -21.98 9.31 -20.61
N VAL A 153 -22.02 9.67 -19.32
CA VAL A 153 -22.91 9.07 -18.32
C VAL A 153 -24.38 9.33 -18.66
N ARG A 154 -24.76 10.60 -18.92
CA ARG A 154 -26.15 10.98 -19.29
C ARG A 154 -26.65 10.26 -20.54
N ASN A 155 -25.78 10.12 -21.53
CA ASN A 155 -26.07 9.42 -22.78
C ASN A 155 -25.98 7.89 -22.65
N LYS A 156 -25.67 7.37 -21.46
CA LYS A 156 -25.56 5.94 -21.15
C LYS A 156 -24.55 5.20 -22.03
N VAL A 157 -23.47 5.88 -22.44
CA VAL A 157 -22.40 5.31 -23.26
C VAL A 157 -21.63 4.26 -22.44
N PRO A 158 -21.53 3.00 -22.89
CA PRO A 158 -20.75 1.97 -22.19
C PRO A 158 -19.31 2.42 -21.95
N VAL A 159 -18.75 2.13 -20.76
CA VAL A 159 -17.37 2.53 -20.41
C VAL A 159 -16.33 2.02 -21.42
N ALA A 160 -16.57 0.87 -22.03
CA ALA A 160 -15.70 0.31 -23.07
C ALA A 160 -15.68 1.12 -24.39
N GLU A 161 -16.67 2.00 -24.59
CA GLU A 161 -16.77 2.88 -25.77
C GLU A 161 -16.29 4.31 -25.47
N TRP A 162 -15.84 4.59 -24.24
CA TRP A 162 -15.28 5.89 -23.87
C TRP A 162 -13.94 6.12 -24.61
N PRO A 163 -13.51 7.38 -24.80
CA PRO A 163 -12.25 7.68 -25.46
C PRO A 163 -11.07 6.93 -24.82
N ALA A 164 -10.30 6.22 -25.62
CA ALA A 164 -9.20 5.38 -25.13
C ALA A 164 -8.10 6.19 -24.41
N ASP A 165 -7.93 7.47 -24.74
CA ASP A 165 -6.98 8.37 -24.09
C ASP A 165 -7.34 8.67 -22.61
N TYR A 166 -8.61 8.50 -22.21
CA TYR A 166 -9.02 8.65 -20.81
C TYR A 166 -8.37 7.61 -19.90
N PHE A 167 -8.20 6.40 -20.43
CA PHE A 167 -7.66 5.24 -19.70
C PHE A 167 -6.14 5.07 -19.90
N LYS A 168 -5.50 6.02 -20.60
CA LYS A 168 -4.07 5.96 -20.81
C LYS A 168 -3.33 6.30 -19.52
N VAL A 169 -2.57 5.34 -19.00
CA VAL A 169 -1.70 5.50 -17.84
C VAL A 169 -0.25 5.48 -18.33
N GLU A 170 0.52 6.50 -18.00
CA GLU A 170 1.92 6.64 -18.41
C GLU A 170 2.88 6.20 -17.30
N ASP A 171 4.05 5.72 -17.67
CA ASP A 171 5.07 5.26 -16.73
C ASP A 171 5.85 6.40 -16.08
N ASN A 172 6.00 7.52 -16.80
CA ASN A 172 6.69 8.73 -16.34
C ASN A 172 8.07 8.44 -15.72
N ILE A 173 8.87 7.55 -16.34
CA ILE A 173 10.24 7.29 -15.90
C ILE A 173 11.09 8.52 -16.23
N ARG A 174 11.64 9.20 -15.20
CA ARG A 174 12.42 10.44 -15.33
C ARG A 174 13.90 10.21 -15.20
N LYS A 175 14.30 9.30 -14.32
CA LYS A 175 15.70 8.96 -14.11
C LYS A 175 15.84 7.45 -13.98
N PRO A 176 16.10 6.75 -15.10
CA PRO A 176 16.46 5.34 -15.04
C PRO A 176 17.90 5.18 -14.57
N ASP A 177 18.15 4.12 -13.81
CA ASP A 177 19.48 3.64 -13.45
C ASP A 177 19.53 2.11 -13.66
N ILE A 178 20.01 1.34 -12.74
CA ILE A 178 20.31 -0.10 -12.87
C ILE A 178 19.06 -0.94 -13.18
N MET A 179 17.98 -0.75 -12.46
CA MET A 179 16.76 -1.54 -12.62
C MET A 179 15.90 -1.01 -13.77
N LEU A 180 15.66 0.30 -13.79
CA LEU A 180 14.85 0.94 -14.83
C LEU A 180 15.57 1.07 -16.19
N ALA A 181 16.89 0.85 -16.25
CA ALA A 181 17.65 0.73 -17.49
C ALA A 181 17.93 -0.72 -17.89
N SER A 182 17.43 -1.71 -17.15
CA SER A 182 17.70 -3.12 -17.41
C SER A 182 17.05 -3.60 -18.71
N GLN A 183 17.85 -4.27 -19.54
CA GLN A 183 17.42 -4.92 -20.79
C GLN A 183 17.56 -6.45 -20.67
N MET A 184 17.30 -7.00 -19.48
CA MET A 184 17.38 -8.44 -19.25
C MET A 184 16.37 -9.18 -20.09
N SER A 185 16.81 -10.23 -20.80
CA SER A 185 15.92 -11.11 -21.53
C SER A 185 15.22 -12.12 -20.60
N PRO A 186 13.96 -12.50 -20.87
CA PRO A 186 13.25 -13.50 -20.09
C PRO A 186 14.03 -14.82 -19.98
N GLY A 187 14.19 -15.34 -18.78
CA GLY A 187 14.92 -16.57 -18.47
C GLY A 187 16.41 -16.40 -18.17
N ASP A 188 17.03 -15.23 -18.41
CA ASP A 188 18.47 -15.04 -18.22
C ASP A 188 18.87 -15.16 -16.75
N ALA A 189 18.10 -14.54 -15.83
CA ALA A 189 18.41 -14.61 -14.41
C ALA A 189 18.22 -16.03 -13.85
N LEU A 190 17.21 -16.76 -14.31
CA LEU A 190 16.99 -18.14 -13.88
C LEU A 190 18.09 -19.07 -14.39
N ARG A 191 18.55 -18.91 -15.64
CA ARG A 191 19.69 -19.66 -16.20
C ARG A 191 20.96 -19.35 -15.40
N ALA A 192 21.24 -18.06 -15.16
CA ALA A 192 22.38 -17.63 -14.34
C ALA A 192 22.30 -18.19 -12.91
N ALA A 193 21.12 -18.18 -12.28
CA ALA A 193 20.91 -18.75 -10.94
C ALA A 193 21.23 -20.27 -10.91
N ARG A 194 20.88 -20.98 -11.98
CA ARG A 194 21.16 -22.41 -12.11
C ARG A 194 22.66 -22.71 -12.23
N GLU A 195 23.39 -21.86 -12.95
CA GLU A 195 24.83 -22.03 -13.25
C GLU A 195 25.74 -21.60 -12.08
N ARG A 196 25.18 -20.93 -11.06
CA ARG A 196 25.95 -20.47 -9.89
C ARG A 196 26.55 -21.63 -9.09
N VAL A 197 27.84 -21.52 -8.80
CA VAL A 197 28.59 -22.48 -7.96
C VAL A 197 28.79 -21.86 -6.56
N PRO A 198 28.63 -22.63 -5.46
CA PRO A 198 28.95 -22.14 -4.11
C PRO A 198 30.39 -21.67 -4.01
N SER A 199 30.64 -20.50 -3.39
CA SER A 199 31.98 -19.90 -3.27
C SER A 199 32.94 -20.68 -2.39
N ASP A 200 32.44 -21.49 -1.47
CA ASP A 200 33.23 -22.15 -0.45
C ASP A 200 33.03 -23.67 -0.51
N GLY A 201 33.55 -24.40 -1.41
CA GLY A 201 33.69 -25.86 -1.43
C GLY A 201 32.88 -26.75 -0.45
N LEU A 202 32.01 -26.16 0.36
CA LEU A 202 31.13 -26.81 1.34
C LEU A 202 29.97 -27.51 0.61
N MET A 203 30.22 -28.74 0.24
CA MET A 203 29.20 -29.70 -0.14
C MET A 203 28.15 -29.78 0.97
N ALA A 204 27.02 -29.11 0.81
CA ALA A 204 25.89 -29.21 1.73
C ALA A 204 25.36 -30.65 1.72
N SER A 205 25.64 -31.37 2.84
CA SER A 205 25.36 -32.79 3.05
C SER A 205 23.87 -33.17 3.16
N ASN A 206 22.92 -32.25 2.97
CA ASN A 206 21.50 -32.48 3.27
C ASN A 206 20.52 -32.21 2.10
N MET A 207 20.94 -32.39 0.84
CA MET A 207 20.06 -32.10 -0.31
C MET A 207 19.70 -33.38 -1.10
N ARG A 208 18.92 -34.31 -0.50
CA ARG A 208 18.49 -35.52 -1.21
C ARG A 208 17.29 -35.33 -2.16
N SER A 209 16.43 -34.34 -1.97
CA SER A 209 15.18 -34.25 -2.72
C SER A 209 15.24 -33.58 -4.12
N TRP A 210 16.34 -32.90 -4.46
CA TRP A 210 16.53 -32.26 -5.78
C TRP A 210 17.73 -32.85 -6.54
N ARG A 211 18.42 -33.85 -5.99
CA ARG A 211 19.64 -34.44 -6.56
C ARG A 211 19.42 -35.55 -7.57
N GLU A 212 18.23 -36.10 -7.68
CA GLU A 212 18.01 -37.29 -8.53
C GLU A 212 17.97 -37.00 -10.06
N GLY A 213 18.21 -35.77 -10.50
CA GLY A 213 18.20 -35.41 -11.92
C GLY A 213 19.21 -34.35 -12.40
N LEU A 214 20.07 -33.77 -11.53
CA LEU A 214 21.04 -32.75 -11.94
C LEU A 214 22.45 -33.32 -12.11
N PRO A 215 23.20 -32.93 -13.19
CA PRO A 215 24.59 -33.28 -13.34
C PRO A 215 25.41 -32.80 -12.14
N SER A 216 26.28 -33.66 -11.62
CA SER A 216 27.22 -33.34 -10.55
C SER A 216 28.15 -32.20 -10.97
N GLY A 217 28.07 -31.04 -10.32
CA GLY A 217 28.99 -29.92 -10.54
C GLY A 217 28.35 -28.54 -10.77
N LEU A 218 27.03 -28.44 -10.84
CA LEU A 218 26.34 -27.15 -11.00
C LEU A 218 25.86 -26.62 -9.65
N GLY A 219 25.98 -25.30 -9.45
CA GLY A 219 25.47 -24.59 -8.27
C GLY A 219 23.97 -24.82 -8.11
N GLY A 220 23.58 -25.14 -6.90
CA GLY A 220 22.19 -25.45 -6.58
C GLY A 220 21.43 -24.25 -6.01
N PRO A 221 20.16 -24.42 -5.66
CA PRO A 221 19.34 -23.44 -4.99
C PRO A 221 20.00 -22.76 -3.77
N ALA A 222 20.92 -23.47 -3.07
CA ALA A 222 21.69 -22.92 -1.95
C ALA A 222 22.66 -21.82 -2.39
N ALA A 223 23.34 -21.99 -3.54
CA ALA A 223 24.24 -20.96 -4.08
C ALA A 223 23.47 -19.68 -4.42
N MET A 224 22.25 -19.80 -4.95
CA MET A 224 21.41 -18.63 -5.22
C MET A 224 20.98 -17.92 -3.93
N LEU A 225 20.65 -18.68 -2.89
CA LEU A 225 20.35 -18.09 -1.58
C LEU A 225 21.56 -17.35 -0.99
N ASP A 226 22.76 -17.88 -1.15
CA ASP A 226 23.99 -17.24 -0.71
C ASP A 226 24.29 -15.95 -1.50
N GLU A 227 23.96 -15.89 -2.80
CA GLU A 227 24.02 -14.65 -3.57
C GLU A 227 23.08 -13.56 -3.01
N ILE A 228 21.85 -13.90 -2.69
CA ILE A 228 20.89 -12.95 -2.07
C ILE A 228 21.39 -12.47 -0.70
N LYS A 229 22.02 -13.35 0.09
CA LYS A 229 22.61 -12.97 1.39
C LYS A 229 23.82 -12.04 1.20
N ARG A 230 24.75 -12.38 0.27
CA ARG A 230 25.92 -11.53 -0.05
C ARG A 230 25.52 -10.17 -0.59
N ALA A 231 24.44 -10.10 -1.37
CA ALA A 231 23.87 -8.85 -1.86
C ALA A 231 23.38 -7.92 -0.74
N ASN A 232 23.23 -8.42 0.49
CA ASN A 232 22.58 -7.70 1.59
C ASN A 232 21.25 -7.06 1.15
N LEU A 233 20.47 -7.75 0.29
CA LEU A 233 19.20 -7.26 -0.20
C LEU A 233 18.21 -7.12 0.95
N ARG A 234 17.75 -5.89 1.20
CA ARG A 234 16.67 -5.60 2.14
C ARG A 234 15.37 -5.37 1.38
N GLY A 235 14.23 -5.75 2.01
CA GLY A 235 12.90 -5.59 1.43
C GLY A 235 12.61 -4.14 1.01
N ARG A 236 12.03 -3.94 -0.17
CA ARG A 236 11.74 -2.64 -0.78
C ARG A 236 10.32 -2.12 -0.49
N GLY A 237 9.54 -2.87 0.29
CA GLY A 237 8.17 -2.50 0.66
C GLY A 237 8.05 -1.62 1.93
N GLY A 238 9.16 -1.07 2.44
CA GLY A 238 9.20 -0.17 3.61
C GLY A 238 9.88 -0.76 4.84
N ALA A 239 9.51 -1.95 5.31
CA ALA A 239 10.04 -2.54 6.54
C ALA A 239 11.53 -2.95 6.48
N GLY A 240 12.12 -3.10 5.30
CA GLY A 240 13.55 -3.34 5.14
C GLY A 240 14.10 -4.63 5.73
N PHE A 241 13.28 -5.65 5.96
CA PHE A 241 13.76 -6.94 6.48
C PHE A 241 14.71 -7.61 5.47
N THR A 242 15.77 -8.25 5.95
CA THR A 242 16.79 -8.90 5.12
C THR A 242 16.20 -10.07 4.33
N THR A 243 16.17 -9.95 3.00
CA THR A 243 15.51 -10.89 2.08
C THR A 243 16.14 -12.27 2.14
N GLY A 244 17.48 -12.37 2.19
CA GLY A 244 18.18 -13.64 2.28
C GLY A 244 17.83 -14.44 3.53
N LEU A 245 17.69 -13.79 4.70
CA LEU A 245 17.27 -14.45 5.94
C LEU A 245 15.81 -14.92 5.86
N LYS A 246 14.92 -14.11 5.24
CA LYS A 246 13.52 -14.51 5.02
C LYS A 246 13.42 -15.76 4.14
N TRP A 247 14.16 -15.82 3.04
CA TRP A 247 14.16 -16.97 2.14
C TRP A 247 14.77 -18.20 2.78
N GLU A 248 15.86 -18.04 3.54
CA GLU A 248 16.49 -19.14 4.29
C GLU A 248 15.56 -19.73 5.33
N ALA A 249 14.89 -18.89 6.11
CA ALA A 249 13.93 -19.35 7.12
C ALA A 249 12.79 -20.18 6.47
N CYS A 250 12.25 -19.71 5.33
CA CYS A 250 11.22 -20.44 4.61
C CYS A 250 11.74 -21.76 4.00
N ARG A 251 12.95 -21.73 3.40
CA ARG A 251 13.59 -22.93 2.85
C ARG A 251 13.82 -24.01 3.91
N ASN A 252 14.25 -23.62 5.11
CA ASN A 252 14.57 -24.50 6.21
C ASN A 252 13.34 -24.93 7.03
N ALA A 253 12.19 -24.30 6.81
CA ALA A 253 10.95 -24.67 7.50
C ALA A 253 10.57 -26.12 7.18
N PRO A 254 10.25 -26.94 8.22
CA PRO A 254 9.88 -28.33 8.03
C PRO A 254 8.56 -28.43 7.25
N LEU A 255 8.50 -29.34 6.30
CA LEU A 255 7.29 -29.67 5.55
C LEU A 255 6.67 -30.98 6.07
N LYS A 256 5.38 -30.97 6.34
CA LYS A 256 4.59 -32.18 6.57
C LYS A 256 4.28 -32.87 5.22
N PRO A 257 3.93 -34.16 5.21
CA PRO A 257 3.52 -34.83 3.98
C PRO A 257 2.39 -34.06 3.25
N GLY A 258 2.56 -33.82 1.96
CA GLY A 258 1.60 -33.06 1.13
C GLY A 258 1.70 -31.53 1.22
N GLN A 259 2.54 -30.98 2.08
CA GLN A 259 2.82 -29.55 2.13
C GLN A 259 3.87 -29.13 1.10
N GLN A 260 3.82 -27.84 0.73
CA GLN A 260 4.77 -27.20 -0.18
C GLN A 260 5.14 -25.79 0.33
N ARG A 261 6.05 -25.13 -0.36
CA ARG A 261 6.38 -23.72 -0.11
C ARG A 261 5.71 -22.82 -1.15
N PHE A 262 5.44 -21.58 -0.77
CA PHE A 262 4.81 -20.60 -1.67
C PHE A 262 5.66 -19.32 -1.79
N VAL A 263 5.56 -18.70 -2.97
CA VAL A 263 6.11 -17.38 -3.26
C VAL A 263 4.95 -16.41 -3.48
N VAL A 264 4.92 -15.31 -2.74
CA VAL A 264 3.90 -14.28 -2.90
C VAL A 264 4.56 -12.94 -3.21
N CYS A 265 4.20 -12.38 -4.35
CA CYS A 265 4.55 -11.01 -4.71
C CYS A 265 3.48 -10.07 -4.17
N ASN A 266 3.89 -9.21 -3.25
CA ASN A 266 3.05 -8.15 -2.71
C ASN A 266 3.05 -6.96 -3.67
N ALA A 267 1.99 -6.83 -4.44
CA ALA A 267 1.69 -5.71 -5.32
C ALA A 267 0.48 -4.91 -4.83
N ASP A 268 0.23 -4.94 -3.51
CA ASP A 268 -0.75 -4.09 -2.84
C ASP A 268 -0.11 -2.74 -2.47
N GLU A 269 0.21 -1.95 -3.48
CA GLU A 269 0.87 -0.64 -3.38
C GLU A 269 -0.13 0.43 -2.91
N GLY A 270 -0.62 0.29 -1.68
CA GLY A 270 -1.67 1.15 -1.12
C GLY A 270 -1.18 2.43 -0.44
N GLU A 271 0.12 2.59 -0.19
CA GLU A 271 0.68 3.78 0.47
C GLU A 271 0.50 5.03 -0.40
N PRO A 272 -0.20 6.08 0.07
CA PRO A 272 -0.38 7.32 -0.68
C PRO A 272 0.94 7.94 -1.15
N GLY A 273 0.98 8.35 -2.41
CA GLY A 273 2.20 8.88 -3.03
C GLY A 273 3.08 7.83 -3.71
N THR A 274 2.75 6.52 -3.61
CA THR A 274 3.55 5.44 -4.20
C THR A 274 2.92 4.93 -5.49
N PHE A 275 3.72 4.75 -6.55
CA PHE A 275 3.30 4.20 -7.86
C PHE A 275 4.44 3.48 -8.62
N LYS A 276 5.53 3.16 -7.93
CA LYS A 276 6.68 2.48 -8.54
C LYS A 276 6.36 1.04 -8.97
N ASP A 277 5.56 0.32 -8.16
CA ASP A 277 5.21 -1.07 -8.45
C ASP A 277 4.24 -1.15 -9.64
N ARG A 278 3.36 -0.15 -9.82
CA ARG A 278 2.55 0.02 -11.03
C ARG A 278 3.44 0.00 -12.28
N VAL A 279 4.47 0.85 -12.31
CA VAL A 279 5.36 1.00 -13.48
C VAL A 279 6.21 -0.26 -13.68
N LEU A 280 6.72 -0.85 -12.61
CA LEU A 280 7.44 -2.12 -12.70
C LEU A 280 6.57 -3.23 -13.28
N LEU A 281 5.30 -3.30 -12.92
CA LEU A 281 4.36 -4.27 -13.47
C LEU A 281 3.91 -3.92 -14.89
N THR A 282 3.87 -2.66 -15.28
CA THR A 282 3.54 -2.24 -16.65
C THR A 282 4.68 -2.56 -17.61
N SER A 283 5.88 -2.09 -17.33
CA SER A 283 6.99 -2.12 -18.27
C SER A 283 8.08 -3.15 -17.98
N TYR A 284 8.14 -3.68 -16.75
CA TYR A 284 9.17 -4.62 -16.30
C TYR A 284 8.57 -5.91 -15.70
N ALA A 285 7.36 -6.30 -16.12
CA ALA A 285 6.69 -7.48 -15.59
C ALA A 285 7.53 -8.77 -15.70
N ASP A 286 8.25 -8.95 -16.82
CA ASP A 286 9.15 -10.09 -17.01
C ASP A 286 10.27 -10.12 -15.96
N LEU A 287 10.84 -8.97 -15.60
CA LEU A 287 11.88 -8.87 -14.56
C LEU A 287 11.33 -9.27 -13.19
N VAL A 288 10.10 -8.84 -12.86
CA VAL A 288 9.42 -9.19 -11.60
C VAL A 288 9.11 -10.69 -11.54
N PHE A 289 8.52 -11.25 -12.59
CA PHE A 289 8.20 -12.69 -12.65
C PHE A 289 9.46 -13.56 -12.68
N GLU A 290 10.52 -13.08 -13.29
CA GLU A 290 11.85 -13.71 -13.22
C GLU A 290 12.35 -13.79 -11.78
N GLY A 291 12.26 -12.68 -11.02
CA GLY A 291 12.65 -12.65 -9.60
C GLY A 291 11.81 -13.59 -8.72
N MET A 292 10.50 -13.70 -9.00
CA MET A 292 9.63 -14.68 -8.34
C MET A 292 10.07 -16.13 -8.65
N THR A 293 10.45 -16.40 -9.91
CA THR A 293 10.90 -17.73 -10.34
C THR A 293 12.26 -18.08 -9.71
N VAL A 294 13.18 -17.11 -9.64
CA VAL A 294 14.47 -17.26 -8.93
C VAL A 294 14.26 -17.54 -7.45
N ALA A 295 13.33 -16.84 -6.81
CA ALA A 295 12.97 -17.09 -5.42
C ALA A 295 12.39 -18.50 -5.23
N ALA A 296 11.47 -18.91 -6.11
CA ALA A 296 10.90 -20.25 -6.09
C ALA A 296 11.97 -21.33 -6.24
N TYR A 297 12.93 -21.14 -7.15
CA TYR A 297 14.08 -22.01 -7.29
C TYR A 297 14.91 -22.07 -6.01
N ALA A 298 15.22 -20.92 -5.39
CA ALA A 298 16.02 -20.85 -4.19
C ALA A 298 15.39 -21.54 -2.98
N ILE A 299 14.07 -21.44 -2.79
CA ILE A 299 13.38 -22.01 -1.62
C ILE A 299 12.71 -23.36 -1.89
N GLY A 300 12.59 -23.79 -3.15
CA GLY A 300 11.90 -25.02 -3.55
C GLY A 300 10.38 -24.90 -3.56
N ALA A 301 9.83 -23.76 -3.99
CA ALA A 301 8.40 -23.55 -4.16
C ALA A 301 7.93 -23.99 -5.56
N ARG A 302 6.65 -24.41 -5.67
CA ARG A 302 6.02 -24.80 -6.94
C ARG A 302 4.87 -23.90 -7.38
N ARG A 303 4.36 -23.05 -6.48
CA ARG A 303 3.29 -22.07 -6.77
C ARG A 303 3.66 -20.70 -6.25
N GLY A 304 3.30 -19.71 -7.03
CA GLY A 304 3.40 -18.30 -6.67
C GLY A 304 2.10 -17.55 -6.90
N PHE A 305 1.95 -16.45 -6.18
CA PHE A 305 0.84 -15.52 -6.35
C PHE A 305 1.37 -14.11 -6.54
N LEU A 306 0.85 -13.39 -7.52
CA LEU A 306 0.94 -11.95 -7.58
C LEU A 306 -0.35 -11.38 -6.97
N TYR A 307 -0.25 -10.78 -5.78
CA TYR A 307 -1.38 -10.08 -5.17
C TYR A 307 -1.41 -8.64 -5.68
N LEU A 308 -2.29 -8.37 -6.64
CA LEU A 308 -2.43 -7.07 -7.31
C LEU A 308 -3.56 -6.26 -6.65
N ARG A 309 -3.31 -5.02 -6.26
CA ARG A 309 -4.37 -4.16 -5.71
C ARG A 309 -5.51 -3.91 -6.69
N GLY A 310 -6.72 -3.71 -6.16
CA GLY A 310 -7.94 -3.56 -6.97
C GLY A 310 -7.94 -2.38 -7.93
N GLU A 311 -7.25 -1.29 -7.57
CA GLU A 311 -7.11 -0.07 -8.36
C GLU A 311 -6.26 -0.25 -9.61
N TYR A 312 -5.41 -1.29 -9.65
CA TYR A 312 -4.58 -1.64 -10.82
C TYR A 312 -5.23 -2.69 -11.72
N ARG A 313 -6.56 -2.79 -11.71
CA ARG A 313 -7.32 -3.72 -12.56
C ARG A 313 -6.92 -3.65 -14.04
N HIS A 314 -6.56 -2.48 -14.54
CA HIS A 314 -6.11 -2.26 -15.92
C HIS A 314 -4.86 -3.06 -16.29
N LEU A 315 -4.06 -3.50 -15.30
CA LEU A 315 -2.87 -4.32 -15.51
C LEU A 315 -3.18 -5.82 -15.57
N LEU A 316 -4.38 -6.27 -15.18
CA LEU A 316 -4.69 -7.68 -15.05
C LEU A 316 -4.55 -8.45 -16.38
N GLU A 317 -5.11 -7.91 -17.46
CA GLU A 317 -5.05 -8.54 -18.78
C GLU A 317 -3.63 -8.53 -19.38
N PRO A 318 -2.91 -7.40 -19.41
CA PRO A 318 -1.50 -7.36 -19.84
C PRO A 318 -0.61 -8.32 -19.04
N LEU A 319 -0.73 -8.39 -17.72
CA LEU A 319 0.06 -9.29 -16.89
C LEU A 319 -0.24 -10.78 -17.16
N ASN A 320 -1.52 -11.14 -17.36
CA ASN A 320 -1.88 -12.49 -17.77
C ASN A 320 -1.28 -12.86 -19.13
N ALA A 321 -1.23 -11.92 -20.08
CA ALA A 321 -0.58 -12.15 -21.38
C ALA A 321 0.93 -12.41 -21.23
N VAL A 322 1.61 -11.70 -20.31
CA VAL A 322 3.03 -11.96 -19.99
C VAL A 322 3.20 -13.36 -19.38
N LEU A 323 2.35 -13.74 -18.41
CA LEU A 323 2.41 -15.08 -17.80
C LEU A 323 2.19 -16.19 -18.83
N GLU A 324 1.24 -16.02 -19.75
CA GLU A 324 0.97 -17.00 -20.79
C GLU A 324 2.16 -17.15 -21.75
N ARG A 325 2.77 -16.05 -22.20
CA ARG A 325 4.00 -16.09 -22.98
C ARG A 325 5.11 -16.83 -22.24
N ARG A 326 5.32 -16.56 -20.95
CA ARG A 326 6.34 -17.26 -20.14
C ARG A 326 6.06 -18.76 -20.00
N ARG A 327 4.80 -19.19 -19.98
CA ARG A 327 4.44 -20.63 -20.03
C ARG A 327 4.79 -21.25 -21.37
N GLN A 328 4.50 -20.56 -22.48
CA GLN A 328 4.86 -20.98 -23.83
C GLN A 328 6.38 -21.12 -23.99
N ASP A 329 7.15 -20.18 -23.43
CA ASP A 329 8.62 -20.18 -23.45
C ASP A 329 9.25 -21.15 -22.43
N LYS A 330 8.46 -21.95 -21.72
CA LYS A 330 8.93 -22.87 -20.66
C LYS A 330 9.69 -22.18 -19.53
N LEU A 331 9.33 -20.94 -19.21
CA LEU A 331 9.82 -20.19 -18.07
C LEU A 331 8.87 -20.25 -16.86
N LEU A 332 7.66 -20.78 -17.06
CA LEU A 332 6.67 -21.13 -16.05
C LEU A 332 5.98 -22.44 -16.45
N GLY A 333 5.30 -23.08 -15.51
CA GLY A 333 4.60 -24.35 -15.67
C GLY A 333 5.45 -25.52 -15.20
N THR A 334 5.52 -26.57 -16.03
CA THR A 334 6.26 -27.80 -15.73
C THR A 334 7.60 -27.86 -16.44
N ASP A 335 8.60 -28.49 -15.80
CA ASP A 335 9.95 -28.69 -16.34
C ASP A 335 10.58 -27.37 -16.88
N ILE A 336 10.48 -26.29 -16.10
CA ILE A 336 10.94 -24.96 -16.51
C ILE A 336 12.43 -24.98 -16.88
N ILE A 337 12.79 -24.28 -17.97
CA ILE A 337 14.13 -24.27 -18.58
C ILE A 337 14.74 -25.67 -18.79
N GLY A 338 13.89 -26.69 -18.99
CA GLY A 338 14.34 -28.07 -19.20
C GLY A 338 14.86 -28.78 -17.94
N ILE A 339 14.45 -28.36 -16.74
CA ILE A 339 14.77 -29.03 -15.48
C ILE A 339 13.66 -30.04 -15.17
N PRO A 340 13.89 -31.35 -15.23
CA PRO A 340 12.87 -32.34 -14.87
C PRO A 340 12.37 -32.16 -13.44
N GLY A 341 11.04 -32.02 -13.26
CA GLY A 341 10.40 -31.74 -11.97
C GLY A 341 10.66 -30.33 -11.41
N GLY A 342 11.28 -29.47 -12.19
CA GLY A 342 11.41 -28.04 -11.90
C GLY A 342 10.12 -27.31 -12.26
N ASP A 343 9.08 -27.47 -11.45
CA ASP A 343 7.76 -26.91 -11.70
C ASP A 343 7.57 -25.64 -10.89
N PHE A 344 7.12 -24.58 -11.53
CA PHE A 344 6.67 -23.37 -10.87
C PHE A 344 5.69 -22.61 -11.75
N ASP A 345 4.58 -22.17 -11.19
CA ASP A 345 3.62 -21.33 -11.91
C ASP A 345 3.11 -20.19 -11.01
N ILE A 346 2.66 -19.11 -11.64
CA ILE A 346 2.21 -17.89 -11.00
C ILE A 346 0.75 -17.62 -11.35
N GLU A 347 -0.06 -17.34 -10.33
CA GLU A 347 -1.44 -16.89 -10.47
C GLU A 347 -1.56 -15.44 -10.00
N ILE A 348 -2.38 -14.64 -10.71
CA ILE A 348 -2.68 -13.27 -10.28
C ILE A 348 -3.94 -13.29 -9.43
N HIS A 349 -3.82 -12.75 -8.21
CA HIS A 349 -4.92 -12.56 -7.28
C HIS A 349 -5.23 -11.07 -7.15
N LEU A 350 -6.37 -10.64 -7.66
CA LEU A 350 -6.75 -9.23 -7.62
C LEU A 350 -7.44 -8.90 -6.29
N GLY A 351 -6.92 -7.90 -5.57
CA GLY A 351 -7.52 -7.33 -4.37
C GLY A 351 -8.81 -6.57 -4.65
N ALA A 352 -9.39 -5.98 -3.61
CA ALA A 352 -10.66 -5.26 -3.71
C ALA A 352 -10.70 -3.97 -2.85
N GLY A 353 -9.57 -3.23 -2.79
CA GLY A 353 -9.48 -1.95 -2.08
C GLY A 353 -9.41 -2.12 -0.56
N ALA A 354 -8.22 -2.45 -0.03
CA ALA A 354 -7.94 -2.48 1.40
C ALA A 354 -6.42 -2.35 1.61
N TYR A 355 -5.95 -1.15 1.99
CA TYR A 355 -4.53 -0.84 2.25
C TYR A 355 -3.86 -1.84 3.21
N VAL A 356 -4.60 -2.31 4.22
CA VAL A 356 -4.06 -3.27 5.19
C VAL A 356 -3.57 -4.57 4.56
N CYS A 357 -4.05 -4.94 3.36
CA CYS A 357 -3.57 -6.12 2.63
C CYS A 357 -2.12 -5.97 2.13
N GLY A 358 -1.51 -4.78 2.23
CA GLY A 358 -0.07 -4.58 2.09
C GLY A 358 0.75 -5.20 3.24
N GLU A 359 0.15 -5.45 4.41
CA GLU A 359 0.79 -6.21 5.49
C GLU A 359 0.78 -7.71 5.15
N GLU A 360 1.94 -8.38 5.28
CA GLU A 360 2.15 -9.73 4.73
C GLU A 360 1.14 -10.79 5.23
N SER A 361 0.74 -10.74 6.50
CA SER A 361 -0.22 -11.71 7.04
C SER A 361 -1.68 -11.37 6.69
N ALA A 362 -2.02 -10.09 6.57
CA ALA A 362 -3.31 -9.64 6.07
C ALA A 362 -3.49 -9.99 4.59
N LEU A 363 -2.44 -9.84 3.79
CA LEU A 363 -2.40 -10.30 2.40
C LEU A 363 -2.70 -11.79 2.30
N ILE A 364 -2.07 -12.61 3.15
CA ILE A 364 -2.29 -14.07 3.18
C ILE A 364 -3.74 -14.39 3.57
N GLU A 365 -4.32 -13.71 4.57
CA GLU A 365 -5.74 -13.88 4.93
C GLU A 365 -6.65 -13.54 3.73
N SER A 366 -6.32 -12.49 2.99
CA SER A 366 -7.04 -12.12 1.77
C SER A 366 -6.90 -13.16 0.65
N LEU A 367 -5.69 -13.71 0.43
CA LEU A 367 -5.45 -14.83 -0.50
C LEU A 367 -6.27 -16.07 -0.13
N GLU A 368 -6.54 -16.29 1.14
CA GLU A 368 -7.38 -17.38 1.65
C GLU A 368 -8.89 -17.05 1.60
N GLY A 369 -9.29 -15.98 0.93
CA GLY A 369 -10.69 -15.58 0.78
C GLY A 369 -11.36 -15.08 2.05
N LYS A 370 -10.58 -14.56 2.99
CA LYS A 370 -11.03 -14.02 4.27
C LYS A 370 -10.93 -12.49 4.29
N ARG A 371 -11.36 -11.87 5.41
CA ARG A 371 -11.05 -10.47 5.69
C ARG A 371 -9.54 -10.31 5.83
N GLY A 372 -8.97 -9.28 5.20
CA GLY A 372 -7.54 -8.98 5.26
C GLY A 372 -7.12 -8.42 6.63
N THR A 373 -7.27 -9.17 7.69
CA THR A 373 -6.84 -8.77 9.03
C THR A 373 -5.50 -9.42 9.38
N PRO A 374 -4.53 -8.67 9.93
CA PRO A 374 -3.23 -9.22 10.30
C PRO A 374 -3.32 -10.35 11.29
N ARG A 375 -2.46 -11.38 11.13
CA ARG A 375 -2.34 -12.53 12.05
C ARG A 375 -1.49 -12.18 13.27
N ASN A 376 -1.72 -12.89 14.37
CA ASN A 376 -0.79 -12.89 15.49
C ASN A 376 0.56 -13.51 15.06
N ARG A 377 1.66 -12.91 15.46
CA ARG A 377 3.02 -13.37 15.19
C ARG A 377 3.79 -13.45 16.50
N PRO A 378 4.54 -14.55 16.82
CA PRO A 378 4.68 -15.79 16.04
C PRO A 378 3.40 -16.66 16.03
N PRO A 379 3.24 -17.60 15.06
CA PRO A 379 4.20 -17.95 14.01
C PRO A 379 4.26 -16.94 12.86
N PHE A 380 5.40 -16.88 12.16
CA PHE A 380 5.61 -16.02 11.02
C PHE A 380 5.24 -16.73 9.70
N PRO A 381 4.90 -15.99 8.62
CA PRO A 381 4.54 -16.58 7.32
C PRO A 381 5.59 -17.50 6.71
N VAL A 382 6.86 -17.28 7.01
CA VAL A 382 7.97 -18.14 6.55
C VAL A 382 7.87 -19.58 7.05
N THR A 383 7.10 -19.83 8.11
CA THR A 383 6.78 -21.16 8.63
C THR A 383 5.30 -21.51 8.45
N ASN A 384 4.41 -20.58 8.72
CA ASN A 384 2.95 -20.74 8.74
C ASN A 384 2.27 -19.61 7.95
N GLY A 385 2.42 -19.62 6.63
CA GLY A 385 1.84 -18.66 5.71
C GLY A 385 0.54 -19.11 5.07
N TYR A 386 0.49 -19.13 3.73
CA TYR A 386 -0.68 -19.51 2.96
C TYR A 386 -1.10 -20.96 3.23
N LEU A 387 -2.35 -21.15 3.66
CA LEU A 387 -2.89 -22.44 4.11
C LEU A 387 -2.02 -23.12 5.20
N ASP A 388 -1.49 -22.33 6.10
CA ASP A 388 -0.60 -22.80 7.19
C ASP A 388 0.68 -23.51 6.70
N GLN A 389 1.20 -23.08 5.54
CA GLN A 389 2.39 -23.63 4.89
C GLN A 389 3.46 -22.54 4.72
N PRO A 390 4.76 -22.94 4.66
CA PRO A 390 5.83 -21.95 4.54
C PRO A 390 5.68 -21.06 3.30
N THR A 391 5.68 -19.75 3.52
CA THR A 391 5.41 -18.75 2.46
C THR A 391 6.36 -17.57 2.61
N ILE A 392 7.01 -17.18 1.52
CA ILE A 392 7.68 -15.88 1.46
C ILE A 392 6.75 -14.85 0.83
N VAL A 393 6.73 -13.65 1.41
CA VAL A 393 6.06 -12.47 0.86
C VAL A 393 7.10 -11.39 0.64
N ASN A 394 7.27 -10.94 -0.59
CA ASN A 394 8.18 -9.84 -0.94
C ASN A 394 7.48 -8.84 -1.88
N ASN A 395 7.89 -7.58 -1.79
CA ASN A 395 7.42 -6.51 -2.67
C ASN A 395 7.91 -6.71 -4.11
N VAL A 396 7.22 -6.11 -5.07
CA VAL A 396 7.52 -6.12 -6.52
C VAL A 396 8.97 -5.72 -6.81
N GLU A 397 9.42 -4.58 -6.27
CA GLU A 397 10.79 -4.07 -6.46
C GLU A 397 11.84 -5.01 -5.86
N THR A 398 11.52 -5.72 -4.78
CA THR A 398 12.41 -6.71 -4.17
C THR A 398 12.64 -7.90 -5.10
N PHE A 399 11.59 -8.40 -5.77
CA PHE A 399 11.75 -9.48 -6.75
C PHE A 399 12.52 -9.02 -7.99
N ALA A 400 12.25 -7.82 -8.49
CA ALA A 400 13.02 -7.25 -9.60
C ALA A 400 14.52 -7.16 -9.26
N ALA A 401 14.86 -6.70 -8.05
CA ALA A 401 16.25 -6.68 -7.55
C ALA A 401 16.86 -8.09 -7.45
N ALA A 402 16.08 -9.08 -6.97
CA ALA A 402 16.56 -10.45 -6.87
C ALA A 402 16.89 -11.08 -8.24
N ALA A 403 16.15 -10.75 -9.30
CA ALA A 403 16.49 -11.16 -10.66
C ALA A 403 17.82 -10.58 -11.13
N LEU A 404 18.07 -9.29 -10.87
CA LEU A 404 19.36 -8.64 -11.21
C LEU A 404 20.53 -9.24 -10.42
N ILE A 405 20.32 -9.56 -9.14
CA ILE A 405 21.32 -10.24 -8.30
C ILE A 405 21.61 -11.63 -8.85
N ALA A 406 20.60 -12.39 -9.27
CA ALA A 406 20.80 -13.69 -9.90
C ALA A 406 21.65 -13.61 -11.15
N LEU A 407 21.43 -12.58 -11.98
CA LEU A 407 22.17 -12.37 -13.21
C LEU A 407 23.60 -11.88 -12.95
N LYS A 408 23.79 -10.85 -12.11
CA LYS A 408 25.05 -10.11 -11.96
C LYS A 408 25.86 -10.49 -10.72
N GLY A 409 25.26 -11.13 -9.72
CA GLY A 409 25.90 -11.56 -8.49
C GLY A 409 25.64 -10.66 -7.27
N GLY A 410 25.78 -11.27 -6.08
CA GLY A 410 25.53 -10.60 -4.82
C GLY A 410 26.54 -9.51 -4.50
N GLU A 411 27.83 -9.76 -4.74
CA GLU A 411 28.90 -8.79 -4.49
C GLU A 411 28.77 -7.53 -5.36
N TRP A 412 28.39 -7.73 -6.64
CA TRP A 412 28.10 -6.60 -7.53
C TRP A 412 27.00 -5.70 -6.95
N TYR A 413 25.91 -6.30 -6.45
CA TYR A 413 24.80 -5.53 -5.89
C TYR A 413 25.17 -4.87 -4.56
N ALA A 414 25.93 -5.55 -3.71
CA ALA A 414 26.40 -5.04 -2.42
C ALA A 414 27.38 -3.85 -2.56
N ALA A 415 28.05 -3.72 -3.70
CA ALA A 415 28.94 -2.59 -3.99
C ALA A 415 28.20 -1.30 -4.37
N ILE A 416 26.87 -1.36 -4.56
CA ILE A 416 26.02 -0.22 -4.93
C ILE A 416 25.30 0.27 -3.66
N GLY A 417 25.17 1.60 -3.53
CA GLY A 417 24.51 2.23 -2.37
C GLY A 417 25.44 2.38 -1.18
N THR A 418 24.92 2.21 0.04
CA THR A 418 25.69 2.35 1.28
C THR A 418 26.00 0.99 1.90
N LYS A 419 26.85 0.98 2.91
CA LYS A 419 27.21 -0.25 3.64
C LYS A 419 26.00 -0.95 4.30
N LEU A 420 25.01 -0.17 4.79
CA LEU A 420 23.82 -0.70 5.46
C LEU A 420 22.61 -0.82 4.53
N SER A 421 22.65 -0.10 3.40
CA SER A 421 21.57 -0.06 2.41
C SER A 421 22.14 -0.34 1.02
N ALA A 422 22.29 -1.63 0.69
CA ALA A 422 22.82 -2.05 -0.60
C ALA A 422 21.82 -1.90 -1.75
N GLY A 423 22.35 -1.62 -2.95
CA GLY A 423 21.60 -1.52 -4.19
C GLY A 423 20.97 -0.15 -4.42
N THR A 424 19.97 -0.13 -5.29
CA THR A 424 19.20 1.06 -5.65
C THR A 424 17.84 1.10 -4.96
N LYS A 425 17.22 2.29 -4.98
CA LYS A 425 15.85 2.54 -4.57
C LYS A 425 15.12 3.33 -5.65
N ILE A 426 13.92 2.87 -6.01
CA ILE A 426 13.02 3.61 -6.88
C ILE A 426 12.14 4.53 -6.03
N LEU A 427 12.12 5.82 -6.36
CA LEU A 427 11.29 6.84 -5.74
C LEU A 427 10.15 7.23 -6.68
N SER A 428 8.94 7.26 -6.14
CA SER A 428 7.72 7.80 -6.74
C SER A 428 7.62 9.27 -6.34
N VAL A 429 8.12 10.17 -7.18
CA VAL A 429 8.17 11.61 -6.92
C VAL A 429 6.88 12.26 -7.42
N SER A 430 6.19 13.00 -6.54
CA SER A 430 4.92 13.67 -6.82
C SER A 430 4.77 14.94 -5.98
N GLY A 431 3.68 15.68 -6.19
CA GLY A 431 3.44 16.96 -5.52
C GLY A 431 4.00 18.15 -6.31
N ASP A 432 4.49 19.17 -5.61
CA ASP A 432 4.90 20.45 -6.20
C ASP A 432 6.31 20.36 -6.81
N CYS A 433 6.40 19.82 -8.03
CA CYS A 433 7.64 19.76 -8.81
C CYS A 433 7.35 19.82 -10.32
N GLU A 434 8.37 20.18 -11.11
CA GLU A 434 8.23 20.29 -12.57
C GLU A 434 8.12 18.93 -13.27
N ARG A 435 8.76 17.90 -12.72
CA ARG A 435 8.91 16.59 -13.35
C ARG A 435 8.50 15.45 -12.41
N PRO A 436 7.20 15.29 -12.10
CA PRO A 436 6.73 14.13 -11.33
C PRO A 436 6.98 12.84 -12.12
N GLY A 437 7.22 11.73 -11.40
CA GLY A 437 7.49 10.43 -12.01
C GLY A 437 8.45 9.57 -11.22
N LEU A 438 9.03 8.55 -11.86
CA LEU A 438 9.97 7.62 -11.23
C LEU A 438 11.42 8.05 -11.39
N TYR A 439 12.13 7.97 -10.28
CA TYR A 439 13.57 8.23 -10.17
C TYR A 439 14.23 7.05 -9.48
N GLU A 440 15.26 6.48 -10.09
CA GLU A 440 16.08 5.44 -9.47
C GLU A 440 17.42 6.02 -9.03
N TYR A 441 17.81 5.74 -7.77
CA TYR A 441 19.07 6.16 -7.20
C TYR A 441 19.73 5.00 -6.44
N PRO A 442 21.07 4.94 -6.39
CA PRO A 442 21.75 4.22 -5.34
C PRO A 442 21.31 4.75 -3.97
N PHE A 443 21.18 3.89 -2.97
CA PHE A 443 20.95 4.36 -1.61
C PHE A 443 22.06 5.32 -1.17
N GLY A 444 21.72 6.28 -0.29
CA GLY A 444 22.61 7.36 0.13
C GLY A 444 22.40 8.68 -0.63
N VAL A 445 21.44 8.74 -1.57
CA VAL A 445 21.05 10.01 -2.20
C VAL A 445 20.41 10.93 -1.17
N SER A 446 20.78 12.23 -1.18
CA SER A 446 20.17 13.23 -0.31
C SER A 446 18.79 13.66 -0.80
N ILE A 447 17.96 14.16 0.12
CA ILE A 447 16.65 14.76 -0.22
C ILE A 447 16.87 15.91 -1.20
N GLN A 448 17.86 16.79 -0.94
CA GLN A 448 18.16 17.93 -1.80
C GLN A 448 18.44 17.50 -3.26
N GLN A 449 19.23 16.44 -3.46
CA GLN A 449 19.54 15.96 -4.81
C GLN A 449 18.28 15.51 -5.57
N VAL A 450 17.33 14.88 -4.88
CA VAL A 450 16.05 14.47 -5.49
C VAL A 450 15.21 15.69 -5.87
N LEU A 451 15.17 16.72 -4.99
CA LEU A 451 14.48 17.99 -5.25
C LEU A 451 15.06 18.71 -6.49
N ASP A 452 16.38 18.79 -6.58
CA ASP A 452 17.06 19.41 -7.73
C ASP A 452 16.76 18.65 -9.03
N ASP A 453 16.85 17.31 -8.98
CA ASP A 453 16.62 16.46 -10.15
C ASP A 453 15.16 16.51 -10.64
N CYS A 454 14.18 16.70 -9.77
CA CYS A 454 12.78 16.80 -10.18
C CYS A 454 12.31 18.25 -10.47
N GLY A 455 13.15 19.25 -10.21
CA GLY A 455 12.83 20.66 -10.45
C GLY A 455 11.85 21.24 -9.45
N ALA A 456 11.95 20.81 -8.19
CA ALA A 456 11.15 21.39 -7.10
C ALA A 456 11.63 22.82 -6.77
N LYS A 457 10.68 23.70 -6.45
CA LYS A 457 10.96 25.11 -6.10
C LYS A 457 10.20 25.48 -4.84
N ASP A 458 10.77 26.39 -4.06
CA ASP A 458 10.14 26.95 -2.85
C ASP A 458 9.60 25.85 -1.89
N THR A 459 10.31 24.71 -1.82
CA THR A 459 9.88 23.53 -1.06
C THR A 459 9.96 23.81 0.44
N GLN A 460 8.83 23.72 1.14
CA GLN A 460 8.77 23.83 2.61
C GLN A 460 8.82 22.47 3.30
N ALA A 461 8.41 21.39 2.62
CA ALA A 461 8.40 20.04 3.19
C ALA A 461 8.46 18.95 2.13
N VAL A 462 8.97 17.79 2.53
CA VAL A 462 8.91 16.55 1.77
C VAL A 462 8.38 15.45 2.67
N GLN A 463 7.28 14.80 2.27
CA GLN A 463 6.82 13.56 2.93
C GLN A 463 7.47 12.36 2.26
N VAL A 464 8.38 11.71 2.95
CA VAL A 464 9.09 10.50 2.49
C VAL A 464 8.38 9.26 3.03
N SER A 465 8.16 8.26 2.18
CA SER A 465 7.46 7.00 2.49
C SER A 465 5.95 7.16 2.76
N GLY A 466 5.33 8.23 2.26
CA GLY A 466 3.91 8.48 2.44
C GLY A 466 3.49 8.77 3.88
N PRO A 467 2.19 8.66 4.21
CA PRO A 467 1.67 8.91 5.56
C PRO A 467 2.36 8.14 6.67
N SER A 468 2.80 6.89 6.42
CA SER A 468 3.48 6.07 7.42
C SER A 468 4.95 6.42 7.64
N GLY A 469 5.51 7.32 6.82
CA GLY A 469 6.91 7.72 6.86
C GLY A 469 7.18 8.99 7.67
N VAL A 470 8.07 9.84 7.13
CA VAL A 470 8.63 11.02 7.82
C VAL A 470 8.38 12.29 7.00
N CYS A 471 8.00 13.37 7.65
CA CYS A 471 7.98 14.71 7.07
C CYS A 471 9.32 15.40 7.31
N VAL A 472 10.01 15.79 6.24
CA VAL A 472 11.34 16.43 6.26
C VAL A 472 11.19 17.92 5.94
N SER A 473 11.79 18.79 6.75
CA SER A 473 11.83 20.26 6.57
C SER A 473 13.12 20.73 5.88
N PRO A 474 13.23 21.98 5.42
CA PRO A 474 14.38 22.46 4.64
C PRO A 474 15.73 22.34 5.33
N ASP A 475 15.78 22.46 6.67
CA ASP A 475 16.97 22.28 7.48
C ASP A 475 17.47 20.81 7.56
N GLU A 476 16.68 19.87 7.04
CA GLU A 476 16.98 18.43 6.99
C GLU A 476 17.18 17.89 5.57
N PHE A 477 17.25 18.75 4.53
CA PHE A 477 17.34 18.28 3.14
C PHE A 477 18.70 17.65 2.77
N ASP A 478 19.70 17.75 3.65
CA ASP A 478 20.97 17.03 3.54
C ASP A 478 20.87 15.56 4.01
N ARG A 479 19.80 15.16 4.69
CA ARG A 479 19.55 13.78 5.09
C ARG A 479 19.41 12.88 3.85
N VAL A 480 19.73 11.59 4.05
CA VAL A 480 19.85 10.64 2.94
C VAL A 480 18.80 9.53 2.99
N ILE A 481 18.41 9.06 1.81
CA ILE A 481 17.56 7.89 1.65
C ILE A 481 18.37 6.63 1.95
N GLY A 482 18.03 5.95 3.04
CA GLY A 482 18.72 4.73 3.49
C GLY A 482 18.08 4.19 4.76
N PHE A 483 18.30 2.91 5.06
CA PHE A 483 17.77 2.28 6.28
C PHE A 483 18.47 2.78 7.55
N GLU A 484 19.60 3.41 7.41
CA GLU A 484 20.38 4.06 8.47
C GLU A 484 19.95 5.49 8.80
N ASP A 485 19.15 6.15 7.93
CA ASP A 485 18.66 7.51 8.15
C ASP A 485 17.17 7.61 7.81
N ILE A 486 16.78 7.74 6.52
CA ILE A 486 15.37 7.84 6.12
C ILE A 486 15.00 6.59 5.30
N PRO A 487 14.38 5.57 5.94
CA PRO A 487 13.87 4.41 5.22
C PRO A 487 12.61 4.78 4.42
N THR A 488 12.44 4.16 3.24
CA THR A 488 11.27 4.46 2.40
C THR A 488 10.75 3.24 1.65
N ALA A 489 9.42 3.16 1.54
CA ALA A 489 8.73 2.28 0.59
C ALA A 489 8.81 2.79 -0.86
N GLY A 490 9.06 4.10 -1.03
CA GLY A 490 9.25 4.71 -2.35
C GLY A 490 8.49 6.02 -2.57
N ALA A 491 7.46 6.36 -1.79
CA ALA A 491 6.78 7.64 -1.91
C ALA A 491 7.69 8.81 -1.56
N PHE A 492 7.64 9.87 -2.36
CA PHE A 492 8.35 11.12 -2.16
C PHE A 492 7.44 12.26 -2.62
N THR A 493 6.69 12.85 -1.68
CA THR A 493 5.69 13.88 -1.98
C THR A 493 6.19 15.24 -1.54
N ILE A 494 6.21 16.20 -2.44
CA ILE A 494 6.78 17.53 -2.30
C ILE A 494 5.68 18.55 -2.04
N PHE A 495 5.90 19.43 -1.07
CA PHE A 495 5.01 20.53 -0.72
C PHE A 495 5.77 21.86 -0.79
N ASP A 496 5.29 22.79 -1.62
CA ASP A 496 5.81 24.15 -1.68
C ASP A 496 5.21 25.06 -0.58
N ASN A 497 5.69 26.29 -0.49
CA ASN A 497 5.28 27.26 0.53
C ASN A 497 3.78 27.66 0.48
N SER A 498 3.06 27.30 -0.58
CA SER A 498 1.62 27.59 -0.69
C SER A 498 0.76 26.57 0.06
N ARG A 499 1.32 25.43 0.46
CA ARG A 499 0.58 24.33 1.07
C ARG A 499 0.41 24.50 2.57
N ASP A 500 -0.79 24.20 3.06
CA ASP A 500 -1.07 24.14 4.49
C ASP A 500 -0.70 22.76 5.06
N MET A 501 0.38 22.71 5.84
CA MET A 501 0.86 21.46 6.42
C MET A 501 -0.08 20.84 7.44
N PHE A 502 -0.97 21.63 8.05
CA PHE A 502 -2.06 21.11 8.88
C PHE A 502 -3.07 20.31 8.04
N GLU A 503 -3.50 20.84 6.89
CA GLU A 503 -4.43 20.13 6.00
C GLU A 503 -3.80 18.88 5.36
N VAL A 504 -2.48 18.91 5.10
CA VAL A 504 -1.72 17.71 4.67
C VAL A 504 -1.81 16.63 5.75
N ALA A 505 -1.46 16.95 6.99
CA ALA A 505 -1.52 16.00 8.10
C ALA A 505 -2.94 15.48 8.34
N ARG A 506 -3.94 16.37 8.26
CA ARG A 506 -5.35 16.01 8.40
C ARG A 506 -5.81 15.01 7.32
N ASN A 507 -5.41 15.21 6.06
CA ASN A 507 -5.71 14.25 4.99
C ASN A 507 -5.12 12.86 5.31
N TYR A 508 -3.89 12.79 5.78
CA TYR A 508 -3.24 11.54 6.15
C TYR A 508 -3.92 10.85 7.35
N VAL A 509 -4.40 11.62 8.33
CA VAL A 509 -5.18 11.06 9.44
C VAL A 509 -6.50 10.47 8.97
N HIS A 510 -7.20 11.15 8.06
CA HIS A 510 -8.42 10.62 7.45
C HIS A 510 -8.16 9.32 6.69
N PHE A 511 -7.03 9.23 5.98
CA PHE A 511 -6.57 8.00 5.34
C PHE A 511 -6.39 6.86 6.35
N PHE A 512 -5.64 7.05 7.44
CA PHE A 512 -5.43 6.01 8.45
C PHE A 512 -6.73 5.55 9.12
N GLN A 513 -7.64 6.48 9.40
CA GLN A 513 -8.94 6.14 9.97
C GLN A 513 -9.79 5.33 9.00
N HIS A 514 -9.81 5.70 7.71
CA HIS A 514 -10.57 5.00 6.68
C HIS A 514 -10.02 3.58 6.45
N GLU A 515 -8.70 3.41 6.41
CA GLU A 515 -8.02 2.14 6.12
C GLU A 515 -7.83 1.23 7.33
N SER A 516 -8.21 1.67 8.54
CA SER A 516 -8.17 0.80 9.72
C SER A 516 -9.06 -0.42 9.52
N CYS A 517 -8.48 -1.62 9.57
CA CYS A 517 -9.23 -2.89 9.43
C CYS A 517 -10.21 -3.17 10.58
N GLY A 518 -10.16 -2.37 11.66
CA GLY A 518 -11.02 -2.50 12.83
C GLY A 518 -10.69 -3.68 13.75
N PHE A 519 -9.65 -4.47 13.49
CA PHE A 519 -9.31 -5.66 14.28
C PHE A 519 -8.91 -5.31 15.71
N CYS A 520 -7.89 -4.47 15.91
CA CYS A 520 -7.42 -4.12 17.26
C CYS A 520 -8.05 -2.82 17.77
N THR A 521 -8.41 -2.79 19.05
CA THR A 521 -9.07 -1.64 19.68
C THR A 521 -8.23 -0.36 19.63
N PRO A 522 -6.91 -0.37 19.91
CA PRO A 522 -6.10 0.85 19.88
C PRO A 522 -6.18 1.54 18.51
N CYS A 523 -5.99 0.82 17.42
CA CYS A 523 -6.05 1.37 16.06
C CYS A 523 -7.49 1.83 15.72
N ARG A 524 -8.49 0.96 15.87
CA ARG A 524 -9.89 1.27 15.52
C ARG A 524 -10.42 2.53 16.23
N VAL A 525 -10.17 2.63 17.54
CA VAL A 525 -10.64 3.76 18.35
C VAL A 525 -9.68 4.94 18.24
N GLY A 526 -8.37 4.69 18.34
CA GLY A 526 -7.35 5.75 18.36
C GLY A 526 -7.30 6.56 17.07
N THR A 527 -7.37 5.92 15.90
CA THR A 527 -7.41 6.64 14.62
C THR A 527 -8.69 7.48 14.47
N SER A 528 -9.83 7.00 15.00
CA SER A 528 -11.08 7.76 15.00
C SER A 528 -11.01 8.95 15.95
N LEU A 529 -10.39 8.80 17.12
CA LEU A 529 -10.18 9.91 18.06
C LEU A 529 -9.20 10.95 17.48
N LEU A 530 -8.10 10.49 16.87
CA LEU A 530 -7.13 11.38 16.21
C LEU A 530 -7.79 12.19 15.10
N LYS A 531 -8.61 11.53 14.25
CA LYS A 531 -9.41 12.21 13.22
C LYS A 531 -10.32 13.28 13.83
N ASN A 532 -11.04 12.94 14.91
CA ASN A 532 -11.95 13.88 15.55
C ASN A 532 -11.21 15.08 16.15
N LEU A 533 -10.00 14.89 16.70
CA LEU A 533 -9.14 15.99 17.17
C LEU A 533 -8.69 16.89 16.01
N MET A 534 -8.24 16.32 14.90
CA MET A 534 -7.86 17.10 13.72
C MET A 534 -9.07 17.85 13.11
N ASP A 535 -10.25 17.25 13.08
CA ASP A 535 -11.48 17.92 12.62
C ASP A 535 -11.94 19.01 13.59
N LYS A 536 -11.77 18.83 14.90
CA LYS A 536 -12.01 19.86 15.91
C LYS A 536 -11.09 21.07 15.69
N LEU A 537 -9.78 20.83 15.48
CA LEU A 537 -8.82 21.87 15.13
C LEU A 537 -9.24 22.58 13.84
N HIS A 538 -9.51 21.84 12.76
CA HIS A 538 -9.95 22.39 11.47
C HIS A 538 -11.12 23.36 11.61
N ASN A 539 -12.06 23.05 12.49
CA ASN A 539 -13.25 23.89 12.75
C ASN A 539 -12.95 25.10 13.67
N GLY A 540 -11.69 25.39 13.97
CA GLY A 540 -11.30 26.53 14.82
C GLY A 540 -11.67 26.35 16.30
N CYS A 541 -11.87 25.12 16.76
CA CYS A 541 -12.24 24.77 18.15
C CYS A 541 -11.07 24.15 18.94
N GLY A 542 -9.83 24.32 18.46
CA GLY A 542 -8.63 23.75 19.06
C GLY A 542 -8.27 24.39 20.41
N SER A 543 -7.57 23.62 21.25
CA SER A 543 -7.01 24.07 22.52
C SER A 543 -5.62 23.45 22.73
N PRO A 544 -4.75 24.02 23.56
CA PRO A 544 -3.46 23.43 23.90
C PRO A 544 -3.55 21.99 24.42
N TYR A 545 -4.63 21.67 25.11
CA TYR A 545 -4.90 20.31 25.62
C TYR A 545 -4.99 19.26 24.50
N ASP A 546 -5.44 19.63 23.30
CA ASP A 546 -5.60 18.70 22.18
C ASP A 546 -4.24 18.16 21.71
N PHE A 547 -3.17 18.93 21.81
CA PHE A 547 -1.81 18.43 21.50
C PHE A 547 -1.37 17.36 22.49
N THR A 548 -1.65 17.55 23.79
CA THR A 548 -1.36 16.55 24.82
C THR A 548 -2.15 15.25 24.58
N GLU A 549 -3.40 15.35 24.15
CA GLU A 549 -4.22 14.18 23.80
C GLU A 549 -3.67 13.46 22.55
N ILE A 550 -3.18 14.18 21.53
CA ILE A 550 -2.52 13.60 20.36
C ILE A 550 -1.27 12.80 20.79
N GLU A 551 -0.44 13.34 21.69
CA GLU A 551 0.75 12.64 22.22
C GLU A 551 0.37 11.36 22.98
N LYS A 552 -0.66 11.40 23.83
CA LYS A 552 -1.17 10.21 24.53
C LYS A 552 -1.71 9.17 23.56
N LEU A 553 -2.44 9.60 22.54
CA LEU A 553 -2.92 8.70 21.48
C LEU A 553 -1.76 8.06 20.71
N ASN A 554 -0.69 8.82 20.43
CA ASN A 554 0.50 8.26 19.81
C ASN A 554 1.13 7.16 20.67
N GLN A 555 1.34 7.40 21.97
CA GLN A 555 1.88 6.39 22.87
C GLN A 555 1.04 5.11 22.87
N LEU A 556 -0.29 5.24 22.90
CA LEU A 556 -1.21 4.11 22.84
C LEU A 556 -1.15 3.39 21.50
N LEU A 557 -1.23 4.13 20.40
CA LEU A 557 -1.22 3.56 19.03
C LEU A 557 0.09 2.85 18.73
N GLN A 558 1.22 3.48 19.03
CA GLN A 558 2.56 2.95 18.77
C GLN A 558 2.86 1.71 19.59
N SER A 559 2.45 1.64 20.85
CA SER A 559 2.78 0.52 21.74
C SER A 559 1.78 -0.64 21.69
N MET A 560 0.50 -0.38 21.39
CA MET A 560 -0.57 -1.35 21.57
C MET A 560 -1.26 -1.77 20.28
N SER A 561 -0.97 -1.13 19.14
CA SER A 561 -1.54 -1.55 17.85
C SER A 561 -0.94 -2.86 17.37
N HIS A 562 -1.70 -3.60 16.58
CA HIS A 562 -1.32 -4.94 16.13
C HIS A 562 -0.38 -4.93 14.91
N CYS A 563 -0.42 -3.91 14.08
CA CYS A 563 0.38 -3.78 12.85
C CYS A 563 0.85 -2.35 12.60
N GLY A 564 1.71 -2.21 11.58
CA GLY A 564 2.32 -0.94 11.19
C GLY A 564 1.33 0.21 10.94
N LEU A 565 0.13 -0.07 10.44
CA LEU A 565 -0.88 0.97 10.21
C LEU A 565 -1.16 1.77 11.48
N GLY A 566 -1.47 1.10 12.59
CA GLY A 566 -1.71 1.80 13.85
C GLY A 566 -0.47 2.39 14.47
N HIS A 567 0.70 1.72 14.35
CA HIS A 567 1.97 2.22 14.89
C HIS A 567 2.40 3.56 14.29
N THR A 568 2.05 3.83 13.03
CA THR A 568 2.51 5.01 12.29
C THR A 568 1.44 6.08 12.09
N ALA A 569 0.21 5.83 12.56
CA ALA A 569 -0.93 6.71 12.30
C ALA A 569 -0.77 8.16 12.81
N CYS A 570 0.04 8.38 13.86
CA CYS A 570 0.30 9.71 14.40
C CYS A 570 1.54 10.41 13.77
N ASN A 571 2.39 9.68 13.01
CA ASN A 571 3.62 10.24 12.45
C ASN A 571 3.39 11.58 11.72
N PRO A 572 2.45 11.69 10.76
CA PRO A 572 2.29 12.94 10.02
C PRO A 572 1.88 14.11 10.90
N VAL A 573 1.10 13.88 11.95
CA VAL A 573 0.64 14.93 12.85
C VAL A 573 1.78 15.40 13.75
N LEU A 574 2.51 14.46 14.36
CA LEU A 574 3.61 14.81 15.27
C LEU A 574 4.75 15.52 14.55
N ASP A 575 5.15 15.03 13.38
CA ASP A 575 6.19 15.67 12.57
C ASP A 575 5.80 17.09 12.16
N THR A 576 4.55 17.29 11.73
CA THR A 576 4.09 18.60 11.28
C THR A 576 3.80 19.54 12.44
N ILE A 577 3.36 19.07 13.61
CA ILE A 577 3.29 19.89 14.83
C ILE A 577 4.69 20.39 15.23
N ALA A 578 5.69 19.49 15.20
CA ALA A 578 7.05 19.85 15.59
C ALA A 578 7.70 20.87 14.64
N LYS A 579 7.43 20.76 13.33
CA LYS A 579 8.12 21.54 12.28
C LYS A 579 7.31 22.73 11.76
N PHE A 580 5.97 22.67 11.84
CA PHE A 580 5.04 23.65 11.28
C PHE A 580 4.00 24.10 12.32
N ARG A 581 4.42 24.31 13.55
CA ARG A 581 3.55 24.70 14.68
C ARG A 581 2.59 25.86 14.36
N PRO A 582 2.99 26.94 13.67
CA PRO A 582 2.08 28.04 13.32
C PRO A 582 0.90 27.61 12.44
N ALA A 583 1.05 26.54 11.63
CA ALA A 583 -0.06 26.00 10.82
C ALA A 583 -1.19 25.41 11.70
N TYR A 584 -0.89 24.99 12.90
CA TYR A 584 -1.86 24.49 13.89
C TYR A 584 -2.42 25.59 14.77
N GLU A 585 -1.59 26.54 15.17
CA GLU A 585 -1.97 27.60 16.13
C GLU A 585 -3.06 28.53 15.60
N LYS A 586 -3.13 28.76 14.28
CA LYS A 586 -4.22 29.52 13.64
C LYS A 586 -5.61 28.87 13.80
N HIS A 587 -5.66 27.57 14.11
CA HIS A 587 -6.89 26.81 14.37
C HIS A 587 -7.26 26.72 15.85
N MET A 588 -6.46 27.35 16.72
CA MET A 588 -6.73 27.41 18.15
C MET A 588 -7.76 28.47 18.45
N VAL A 589 -8.64 28.18 19.38
CA VAL A 589 -9.53 29.22 19.90
C VAL A 589 -8.65 30.26 20.62
N GLN A 590 -8.63 31.47 20.10
CA GLN A 590 -8.12 32.61 20.83
C GLN A 590 -9.15 32.91 21.94
N GLN A 591 -9.02 32.24 23.06
CA GLN A 591 -9.77 32.59 24.24
C GLN A 591 -8.99 33.62 24.99
N ASP A 592 -9.35 34.88 24.82
CA ASP A 592 -9.23 35.91 25.89
C ASP A 592 -10.20 35.51 27.01
N PHE A 593 -9.99 34.32 27.58
CA PHE A 593 -10.75 33.86 28.71
C PHE A 593 -10.09 34.43 30.00
N ALA A 594 -10.51 35.60 30.38
CA ALA A 594 -10.43 35.99 31.79
C ALA A 594 -11.52 35.17 32.51
N PRO A 595 -11.18 34.23 33.39
CA PRO A 595 -12.19 33.50 34.13
C PRO A 595 -13.09 34.51 34.83
N ALA A 596 -14.40 34.42 34.63
CA ALA A 596 -15.37 35.26 35.32
C ALA A 596 -15.33 35.05 36.85
N PHE A 597 -14.62 34.02 37.29
CA PHE A 597 -14.42 33.64 38.68
C PHE A 597 -12.92 33.34 38.93
N ASP A 598 -12.29 34.17 39.71
CA ASP A 598 -10.92 33.96 40.19
C ASP A 598 -10.95 33.10 41.47
N LEU A 599 -10.63 31.80 41.31
CA LEU A 599 -10.65 30.83 42.42
C LEU A 599 -9.60 31.20 43.48
N ASP A 600 -8.43 31.69 43.11
CA ASP A 600 -7.38 32.08 44.05
C ASP A 600 -7.81 33.26 44.91
N ARG A 601 -8.41 34.26 44.29
CA ARG A 601 -8.98 35.39 44.99
C ARG A 601 -10.16 34.98 45.89
N ALA A 602 -11.02 34.09 45.43
CA ALA A 602 -12.15 33.61 46.21
C ALA A 602 -11.73 32.80 47.44
N LEU A 603 -10.64 32.03 47.33
CA LEU A 603 -10.12 31.20 48.41
C LEU A 603 -9.11 31.95 49.33
N ALA A 604 -8.66 33.13 48.97
CA ALA A 604 -7.63 33.86 49.72
C ALA A 604 -7.97 34.05 51.20
N SER A 605 -9.20 34.46 51.52
CA SER A 605 -9.65 34.63 52.90
C SER A 605 -9.73 33.30 53.67
N ALA A 606 -10.16 32.24 53.03
CA ALA A 606 -10.25 30.91 53.65
C ALA A 606 -8.84 30.35 53.94
N ARG A 607 -7.89 30.52 53.03
CA ARG A 607 -6.48 30.13 53.21
C ARG A 607 -5.84 30.91 54.36
N GLN A 608 -6.09 32.21 54.44
CA GLN A 608 -5.58 33.03 55.52
C GLN A 608 -6.15 32.62 56.89
N MET A 609 -7.44 32.31 56.98
CA MET A 609 -8.08 31.90 58.22
C MET A 609 -7.69 30.47 58.67
N THR A 610 -7.51 29.57 57.76
CA THR A 610 -7.26 28.14 58.06
C THR A 610 -5.77 27.78 58.09
N GLY A 611 -4.90 28.65 57.57
CA GLY A 611 -3.48 28.33 57.38
C GLY A 611 -3.23 27.15 56.43
N ARG A 612 -4.23 26.74 55.65
CA ARG A 612 -4.16 25.61 54.69
C ARG A 612 -4.17 26.13 53.27
N ASP A 613 -3.29 25.60 52.47
CA ASP A 613 -3.22 25.88 51.06
C ASP A 613 -3.05 24.57 50.29
N ASP A 614 -3.69 24.45 49.12
CA ASP A 614 -3.60 23.31 48.22
C ASP A 614 -2.99 23.80 46.92
N ALA A 615 -1.78 23.31 46.58
CA ALA A 615 -1.09 23.65 45.36
C ALA A 615 -1.92 23.37 44.09
N ALA A 616 -2.79 22.37 44.13
CA ALA A 616 -3.66 22.05 43.02
C ALA A 616 -4.81 23.04 42.79
N ALA A 617 -5.06 23.93 43.78
CA ALA A 617 -6.08 24.96 43.67
C ALA A 617 -5.54 26.29 43.11
N HIS A 618 -4.26 26.39 42.83
CA HIS A 618 -3.66 27.54 42.16
C HIS A 618 -3.72 27.39 40.65
N ILE A 619 -4.14 28.44 39.96
CA ILE A 619 -3.96 28.53 38.51
C ILE A 619 -2.48 28.82 38.27
N ILE A 620 -1.73 27.86 37.76
CA ILE A 620 -0.32 27.99 37.43
C ILE A 620 -0.21 28.97 36.24
N LYS A 621 0.07 30.25 36.53
CA LYS A 621 0.30 31.26 35.49
C LYS A 621 1.65 31.12 34.79
N GLU A 622 2.55 30.25 35.28
CA GLU A 622 3.92 30.11 34.79
C GLU A 622 4.07 29.30 33.50
N GLU A 623 3.05 28.55 33.06
CA GLU A 623 3.11 27.79 31.79
C GLU A 623 2.59 28.57 30.58
N PHE A 624 2.03 29.75 30.74
CA PHE A 624 1.57 30.59 29.62
C PHE A 624 2.45 31.84 29.53
N GLY A 625 3.68 31.60 29.01
CA GLY A 625 4.79 32.51 28.86
C GLY A 625 4.50 33.99 28.75
N GLU A 626 5.04 34.75 29.70
CA GLU A 626 5.58 36.09 29.42
C GLU A 626 6.85 35.96 28.57
N GLU A 627 6.72 35.60 27.29
CA GLU A 627 7.74 35.81 26.27
C GLU A 627 7.08 36.30 24.98
N ASN A 628 6.57 37.53 25.03
CA ASN A 628 6.44 38.39 23.84
C ASN A 628 6.08 39.82 24.29
N SER A 629 7.04 40.48 24.96
CA SER A 629 7.10 41.93 24.97
C SER A 629 8.56 42.34 24.81
N LEU A 630 8.98 42.34 23.52
CA LEU A 630 9.96 43.32 22.99
C LEU A 630 9.99 43.17 21.46
#